data_1367ecf89ccf61fda9f7af93680cefa7
#
_entry.id   1367ecf89ccf61fda9f7af93680cefa7
#
_cell.length_a   1.000
_cell.length_b   1.000
_cell.length_c   1.000
_cell.angle_alpha   90.00
_cell.angle_beta   90.00
_cell.angle_gamma   90.00
#
_symmetry.space_group_name_H-M   'P 1'
#
loop_
_entity.id
_entity.type
_entity.pdbx_description
1 polymer ?
#
loop_
_entity_poly.entity_id
_entity_poly.type
_entity_poly.pdbx_seq_one_letter_code
_entity_poly.pdbx_strand_id
1 'polypeptide(L)'
;MHAQAMRFPPRRQPSRWEVPLRGATALSLRDADSSDLPFLRRLYASSRAAELAAIPWPETAKQAFCDSQFDLQHHHYVTHFVTADFLIVLQDNVPIGRLYLHEADQVLTIVDILLDEAVRSQGLGSALLHRLQQEVREKALDALTLQVLITNHAAHRLYERHGFVVEGEDAAMRLGMRWRP
;
A
#
# COMPACT_ATOMS: atom_id res chain seq x y z
N MET A 1 -25.62 10.63 -0.90
CA MET A 1 -25.22 9.38 -0.19
C MET A 1 -23.79 8.91 -0.49
N HIS A 2 -23.04 9.47 -1.45
CA HIS A 2 -21.67 9.02 -1.81
C HIS A 2 -20.56 9.44 -0.83
N ALA A 3 -20.72 10.55 -0.12
CA ALA A 3 -19.64 11.08 0.75
C ALA A 3 -19.36 10.25 2.02
N GLN A 4 -20.32 9.46 2.48
CA GLN A 4 -20.18 8.64 3.69
C GLN A 4 -19.43 7.33 3.41
N ALA A 5 -19.51 6.81 2.19
CA ALA A 5 -18.86 5.57 1.75
C ALA A 5 -17.34 5.72 1.51
N MET A 6 -16.81 6.94 1.51
CA MET A 6 -15.40 7.25 1.24
C MET A 6 -14.60 7.59 2.51
N ARG A 7 -15.22 7.50 3.68
CA ARG A 7 -14.53 7.81 4.95
C ARG A 7 -13.72 6.61 5.41
N PHE A 8 -12.50 6.89 5.86
CA PHE A 8 -11.71 5.90 6.58
C PHE A 8 -12.41 5.47 7.87
N PRO A 9 -12.30 4.20 8.28
CA PRO A 9 -12.82 3.74 9.57
C PRO A 9 -12.22 4.54 10.74
N PRO A 10 -12.96 4.70 11.85
CA PRO A 10 -12.43 5.35 13.02
C PRO A 10 -11.23 4.57 13.57
N ARG A 11 -10.22 5.30 13.94
CA ARG A 11 -8.96 4.79 14.42
C ARG A 11 -9.09 4.05 15.75
N ARG A 12 -8.38 2.94 15.91
CA ARG A 12 -8.32 2.18 17.16
C ARG A 12 -7.12 2.55 18.03
N GLN A 13 -5.99 2.89 17.43
CA GLN A 13 -4.77 3.31 18.11
C GLN A 13 -3.95 4.28 17.25
N PRO A 14 -3.17 5.22 17.84
CA PRO A 14 -2.26 6.06 17.08
C PRO A 14 -1.19 5.22 16.39
N SER A 15 -1.03 5.37 15.09
CA SER A 15 0.11 4.81 14.38
C SER A 15 1.40 5.53 14.83
N ARG A 16 2.43 4.77 15.16
CA ARG A 16 3.73 5.29 15.64
C ARG A 16 4.87 4.66 14.86
N TRP A 17 4.68 4.55 13.57
CA TRP A 17 5.68 3.95 12.74
C TRP A 17 6.73 5.00 12.35
N GLU A 18 7.95 4.84 12.83
CA GLU A 18 9.12 5.49 12.27
C GLU A 18 9.95 4.42 11.57
N VAL A 19 10.35 4.69 10.35
CA VAL A 19 11.17 3.77 9.57
C VAL A 19 12.54 4.39 9.40
N PRO A 20 13.58 3.85 10.08
CA PRO A 20 14.95 4.30 9.88
C PRO A 20 15.42 3.98 8.48
N LEU A 21 15.83 4.98 7.72
CA LEU A 21 16.56 4.82 6.47
C LEU A 21 18.07 4.91 6.72
N ARG A 22 18.85 4.21 5.92
CA ARG A 22 20.29 4.45 5.84
C ARG A 22 20.51 5.80 5.17
N GLY A 23 20.75 6.84 5.94
CA GLY A 23 20.92 8.22 5.47
C GLY A 23 20.23 9.23 6.37
N ALA A 24 20.17 10.47 5.94
CA ALA A 24 19.73 11.61 6.76
C ALA A 24 18.20 11.75 6.89
N THR A 25 17.39 10.96 6.16
CA THR A 25 15.95 11.14 6.07
C THR A 25 15.21 9.96 6.65
N ALA A 26 14.48 10.17 7.75
CA ALA A 26 13.57 9.16 8.29
C ALA A 26 12.24 9.15 7.53
N LEU A 27 11.74 7.96 7.21
CA LEU A 27 10.33 7.80 6.84
C LEU A 27 9.49 7.83 8.10
N SER A 28 8.34 8.47 8.00
CA SER A 28 7.31 8.39 9.03
C SER A 28 5.97 7.94 8.43
N LEU A 29 5.12 7.39 9.28
CA LEU A 29 3.78 6.98 8.92
C LEU A 29 2.79 7.73 9.80
N ARG A 30 1.73 8.21 9.20
CA ARG A 30 0.57 8.72 9.94
C ARG A 30 -0.70 8.10 9.39
N ASP A 31 -1.76 8.16 10.16
CA ASP A 31 -3.04 7.72 9.65
C ASP A 31 -3.53 8.61 8.51
N ALA A 32 -4.19 7.94 7.59
CA ALA A 32 -4.92 8.58 6.53
C ALA A 32 -6.26 9.11 7.03
N ASP A 33 -6.64 10.27 6.55
CA ASP A 33 -7.96 10.84 6.75
C ASP A 33 -8.58 11.32 5.43
N SER A 34 -9.81 11.86 5.50
CA SER A 34 -10.52 12.28 4.29
C SER A 34 -9.84 13.43 3.55
N SER A 35 -8.95 14.20 4.18
CA SER A 35 -8.17 15.25 3.51
C SER A 35 -7.06 14.69 2.60
N ASP A 36 -6.72 13.41 2.77
CA ASP A 36 -5.73 12.71 1.94
C ASP A 36 -6.31 12.19 0.62
N LEU A 37 -7.62 12.12 0.46
CA LEU A 37 -8.24 11.57 -0.74
C LEU A 37 -7.74 12.20 -2.04
N PRO A 38 -7.53 13.52 -2.15
CA PRO A 38 -6.95 14.11 -3.36
C PRO A 38 -5.53 13.61 -3.66
N PHE A 39 -4.69 13.44 -2.64
CA PHE A 39 -3.36 12.85 -2.80
C PHE A 39 -3.45 11.39 -3.24
N LEU A 40 -4.28 10.60 -2.60
CA LEU A 40 -4.43 9.17 -2.90
C LEU A 40 -4.97 8.92 -4.31
N ARG A 41 -5.87 9.78 -4.83
CA ARG A 41 -6.34 9.74 -6.22
C ARG A 41 -5.20 10.00 -7.21
N ARG A 42 -4.41 11.06 -6.97
CA ARG A 42 -3.25 11.36 -7.81
C ARG A 42 -2.22 10.23 -7.80
N LEU A 43 -1.93 9.68 -6.62
CA LEU A 43 -1.02 8.56 -6.44
C LEU A 43 -1.51 7.32 -7.22
N TYR A 44 -2.81 7.03 -7.16
CA TYR A 44 -3.42 5.95 -7.94
C TYR A 44 -3.31 6.20 -9.44
N ALA A 45 -3.69 7.39 -9.91
CA ALA A 45 -3.63 7.76 -11.33
C ALA A 45 -2.19 7.67 -11.87
N SER A 46 -1.20 8.17 -11.11
CA SER A 46 0.22 8.04 -11.45
C SER A 46 0.63 6.58 -11.63
N SER A 47 0.20 5.69 -10.74
CA SER A 47 0.53 4.26 -10.82
C SER A 47 -0.05 3.56 -12.05
N ARG A 48 -1.07 4.14 -12.69
CA ARG A 48 -1.73 3.62 -13.89
C ARG A 48 -1.29 4.32 -15.19
N ALA A 49 -0.46 5.36 -15.05
CA ALA A 49 -0.12 6.24 -16.19
C ALA A 49 0.53 5.47 -17.35
N ALA A 50 1.47 4.56 -17.06
CA ALA A 50 2.14 3.77 -18.09
C ALA A 50 1.18 2.85 -18.87
N GLU A 51 0.22 2.22 -18.19
CA GLU A 51 -0.79 1.37 -18.83
C GLU A 51 -1.75 2.20 -19.70
N LEU A 52 -2.17 3.36 -19.18
CA LEU A 52 -3.11 4.23 -19.88
C LEU A 52 -2.46 5.04 -21.01
N ALA A 53 -1.13 5.17 -21.02
CA ALA A 53 -0.42 5.86 -22.09
C ALA A 53 -0.65 5.22 -23.47
N ALA A 54 -0.77 3.88 -23.51
CA ALA A 54 -1.01 3.13 -24.75
C ALA A 54 -2.46 3.20 -25.24
N ILE A 55 -3.39 3.72 -24.43
CA ILE A 55 -4.82 3.78 -24.76
C ILE A 55 -5.13 5.14 -25.42
N PRO A 56 -5.75 5.17 -26.59
CA PRO A 56 -6.04 6.40 -27.34
C PRO A 56 -7.29 7.11 -26.78
N TRP A 57 -7.36 7.30 -25.47
CA TRP A 57 -8.42 8.07 -24.82
C TRP A 57 -7.98 9.51 -24.58
N PRO A 58 -8.91 10.48 -24.61
CA PRO A 58 -8.64 11.81 -24.07
C PRO A 58 -8.21 11.77 -22.61
N GLU A 59 -7.34 12.71 -22.20
CA GLU A 59 -6.86 12.75 -20.79
C GLU A 59 -8.00 12.88 -19.77
N THR A 60 -9.07 13.59 -20.10
CA THR A 60 -10.26 13.69 -19.26
C THR A 60 -10.93 12.33 -19.02
N ALA A 61 -10.97 11.48 -20.06
CA ALA A 61 -11.53 10.14 -19.93
C ALA A 61 -10.61 9.22 -19.10
N LYS A 62 -9.29 9.32 -19.28
CA LYS A 62 -8.31 8.57 -18.45
C LYS A 62 -8.42 8.98 -16.98
N GLN A 63 -8.53 10.28 -16.71
CA GLN A 63 -8.72 10.78 -15.34
C GLN A 63 -10.02 10.27 -14.73
N ALA A 64 -11.15 10.38 -15.43
CA ALA A 64 -12.45 9.90 -14.96
C ALA A 64 -12.44 8.38 -14.69
N PHE A 65 -11.75 7.62 -15.53
CA PHE A 65 -11.54 6.19 -15.32
C PHE A 65 -10.73 5.93 -14.05
N CYS A 66 -9.58 6.61 -13.87
CA CYS A 66 -8.76 6.45 -12.67
C CYS A 66 -9.54 6.82 -11.40
N ASP A 67 -10.30 7.90 -11.42
CA ASP A 67 -11.12 8.32 -10.28
C ASP A 67 -12.17 7.27 -9.92
N SER A 68 -12.86 6.73 -10.93
CA SER A 68 -13.84 5.65 -10.72
C SER A 68 -13.20 4.38 -10.15
N GLN A 69 -12.06 3.97 -10.68
CA GLN A 69 -11.35 2.78 -10.20
C GLN A 69 -10.78 2.97 -8.78
N PHE A 70 -10.27 4.16 -8.49
CA PHE A 70 -9.85 4.52 -7.14
C PHE A 70 -11.02 4.44 -6.15
N ASP A 71 -12.19 4.98 -6.51
CA ASP A 71 -13.37 4.95 -5.64
C ASP A 71 -13.82 3.52 -5.32
N LEU A 72 -13.83 2.64 -6.33
CA LEU A 72 -14.15 1.22 -6.15
C LEU A 72 -13.14 0.53 -5.22
N GLN A 73 -11.85 0.76 -5.45
CA GLN A 73 -10.78 0.17 -4.64
C GLN A 73 -10.83 0.70 -3.20
N HIS A 74 -10.96 2.00 -3.02
CA HIS A 74 -11.03 2.61 -1.71
C HIS A 74 -12.26 2.14 -0.93
N HIS A 75 -13.43 2.12 -1.57
CA HIS A 75 -14.66 1.59 -0.98
C HIS A 75 -14.49 0.14 -0.54
N HIS A 76 -13.88 -0.69 -1.39
CA HIS A 76 -13.58 -2.08 -1.05
C HIS A 76 -12.71 -2.15 0.22
N TYR A 77 -11.64 -1.38 0.29
CA TYR A 77 -10.73 -1.41 1.45
C TYR A 77 -11.42 -0.98 2.74
N VAL A 78 -12.10 0.16 2.75
CA VAL A 78 -12.74 0.69 3.98
C VAL A 78 -13.92 -0.15 4.45
N THR A 79 -14.52 -0.94 3.56
CA THR A 79 -15.65 -1.82 3.88
C THR A 79 -15.21 -3.20 4.37
N HIS A 80 -14.20 -3.79 3.73
CA HIS A 80 -13.77 -5.15 4.04
C HIS A 80 -12.66 -5.22 5.10
N PHE A 81 -11.89 -4.15 5.25
CA PHE A 81 -10.79 -4.08 6.20
C PHE A 81 -11.04 -3.00 7.27
N VAL A 82 -12.21 -3.05 7.91
CA VAL A 82 -12.64 -2.03 8.89
C VAL A 82 -11.72 -1.90 10.11
N THR A 83 -10.87 -2.88 10.34
CA THR A 83 -9.89 -2.91 11.44
C THR A 83 -8.46 -2.65 10.95
N ALA A 84 -8.26 -2.37 9.67
CA ALA A 84 -6.95 -2.12 9.11
C ALA A 84 -6.40 -0.76 9.52
N ASP A 85 -5.08 -0.66 9.56
CA ASP A 85 -4.36 0.61 9.64
C ASP A 85 -4.21 1.17 8.22
N PHE A 86 -4.89 2.28 7.94
CA PHE A 86 -4.75 3.03 6.70
C PHE A 86 -3.73 4.14 6.90
N LEU A 87 -2.54 3.99 6.33
CA LEU A 87 -1.41 4.86 6.61
C LEU A 87 -0.96 5.64 5.36
N ILE A 88 -0.57 6.90 5.58
CA ILE A 88 0.18 7.70 4.62
C ILE A 88 1.66 7.59 4.94
N VAL A 89 2.45 7.27 3.93
CA VAL A 89 3.91 7.26 4.01
C VAL A 89 4.42 8.67 3.76
N LEU A 90 5.20 9.20 4.69
CA LEU A 90 5.79 10.53 4.62
C LEU A 90 7.31 10.44 4.52
N GLN A 91 7.91 11.32 3.72
CA GLN A 91 9.33 11.62 3.72
C GLN A 91 9.47 13.13 3.94
N ASP A 92 10.19 13.54 4.99
CA ASP A 92 10.30 14.96 5.37
C ASP A 92 8.93 15.67 5.52
N ASN A 93 7.96 14.98 6.11
CA ASN A 93 6.56 15.42 6.26
C ASN A 93 5.79 15.58 4.93
N VAL A 94 6.35 15.19 3.80
CA VAL A 94 5.69 15.21 2.50
C VAL A 94 5.08 13.84 2.22
N PRO A 95 3.79 13.74 1.87
CA PRO A 95 3.17 12.49 1.46
C PRO A 95 3.80 11.94 0.19
N ILE A 96 4.34 10.71 0.26
CA ILE A 96 5.00 10.03 -0.84
C ILE A 96 4.40 8.66 -1.17
N GLY A 97 3.41 8.21 -0.41
CA GLY A 97 2.80 6.91 -0.64
C GLY A 97 1.73 6.56 0.37
N ARG A 98 1.22 5.35 0.25
CA ARG A 98 0.28 4.73 1.20
C ARG A 98 0.73 3.34 1.58
N LEU A 99 0.37 2.92 2.79
CA LEU A 99 0.58 1.59 3.33
C LEU A 99 -0.64 1.18 4.14
N TYR A 100 -1.34 0.14 3.73
CA TYR A 100 -2.52 -0.38 4.43
C TYR A 100 -2.20 -1.75 4.99
N LEU A 101 -2.44 -1.91 6.30
CA LEU A 101 -2.06 -3.09 7.06
C LEU A 101 -3.27 -3.65 7.79
N HIS A 102 -3.40 -4.96 7.80
CA HIS A 102 -4.45 -5.65 8.54
C HIS A 102 -3.83 -6.78 9.35
N GLU A 103 -4.04 -6.75 10.67
CA GLU A 103 -3.59 -7.78 11.59
C GLU A 103 -4.79 -8.62 12.03
N ALA A 104 -4.74 -9.90 11.75
CA ALA A 104 -5.74 -10.88 12.18
C ALA A 104 -5.10 -12.26 12.29
N ASP A 105 -5.57 -13.09 13.22
CA ASP A 105 -5.18 -14.49 13.38
C ASP A 105 -3.64 -14.70 13.44
N GLN A 106 -2.93 -13.83 14.17
CA GLN A 106 -1.46 -13.83 14.30
C GLN A 106 -0.72 -13.58 12.98
N VAL A 107 -1.38 -13.01 11.98
CA VAL A 107 -0.78 -12.66 10.69
C VAL A 107 -0.93 -11.18 10.43
N LEU A 108 0.17 -10.53 10.05
CA LEU A 108 0.15 -9.17 9.51
C LEU A 108 0.05 -9.23 7.98
N THR A 109 -0.97 -8.62 7.41
CA THR A 109 -1.19 -8.58 5.97
C THR A 109 -0.94 -7.16 5.43
N ILE A 110 -0.08 -7.05 4.43
CA ILE A 110 0.00 -5.83 3.61
C ILE A 110 -1.17 -5.88 2.64
N VAL A 111 -2.23 -5.13 2.95
CA VAL A 111 -3.43 -5.01 2.11
C VAL A 111 -3.12 -4.21 0.85
N ASP A 112 -2.32 -3.14 1.02
CA ASP A 112 -1.86 -2.32 -0.09
C ASP A 112 -0.58 -1.54 0.29
N ILE A 113 0.32 -1.44 -0.67
CA ILE A 113 1.52 -0.60 -0.59
C ILE A 113 1.75 0.06 -1.94
N LEU A 114 1.76 1.38 -1.96
CA LEU A 114 2.00 2.16 -3.16
C LEU A 114 2.84 3.39 -2.84
N LEU A 115 3.98 3.52 -3.52
CA LEU A 115 4.86 4.69 -3.43
C LEU A 115 4.81 5.49 -4.74
N ASP A 116 4.93 6.80 -4.63
CA ASP A 116 5.05 7.71 -5.77
C ASP A 116 6.23 7.27 -6.66
N GLU A 117 6.06 7.39 -7.97
CA GLU A 117 7.09 6.98 -8.93
C GLU A 117 8.39 7.77 -8.75
N ALA A 118 8.29 9.04 -8.40
CA ALA A 118 9.43 9.93 -8.19
C ALA A 118 10.38 9.45 -7.07
N VAL A 119 9.89 8.64 -6.12
CA VAL A 119 10.67 8.15 -4.99
C VAL A 119 10.97 6.66 -5.05
N ARG A 120 10.58 5.98 -6.13
CA ARG A 120 10.90 4.55 -6.32
C ARG A 120 12.39 4.35 -6.56
N SER A 121 12.84 3.11 -6.38
CA SER A 121 14.26 2.71 -6.54
C SER A 121 15.25 3.38 -5.58
N GLN A 122 14.76 4.09 -4.55
CA GLN A 122 15.57 4.71 -3.50
C GLN A 122 15.67 3.86 -2.22
N GLY A 123 15.24 2.60 -2.27
CA GLY A 123 15.29 1.70 -1.13
C GLY A 123 14.11 1.84 -0.14
N LEU A 124 13.16 2.76 -0.38
CA LEU A 124 12.06 3.04 0.54
C LEU A 124 11.14 1.83 0.76
N GLY A 125 10.82 1.11 -0.32
CA GLY A 125 10.04 -0.13 -0.22
C GLY A 125 10.74 -1.19 0.64
N SER A 126 12.06 -1.33 0.48
CA SER A 126 12.87 -2.23 1.31
C SER A 126 12.86 -1.82 2.78
N ALA A 127 12.96 -0.52 3.06
CA ALA A 127 12.94 0.00 4.43
C ALA A 127 11.57 -0.28 5.10
N LEU A 128 10.46 -0.06 4.39
CA LEU A 128 9.12 -0.38 4.87
C LEU A 128 8.97 -1.88 5.16
N LEU A 129 9.36 -2.75 4.22
CA LEU A 129 9.29 -4.21 4.41
C LEU A 129 10.13 -4.65 5.63
N HIS A 130 11.33 -4.11 5.77
CA HIS A 130 12.20 -4.42 6.92
C HIS A 130 11.53 -4.05 8.26
N ARG A 131 10.92 -2.86 8.33
CA ARG A 131 10.18 -2.43 9.53
C ARG A 131 8.99 -3.33 9.82
N LEU A 132 8.23 -3.73 8.80
CA LEU A 132 7.10 -4.66 8.96
C LEU A 132 7.57 -6.05 9.44
N GLN A 133 8.68 -6.55 8.91
CA GLN A 133 9.28 -7.80 9.38
C GLN A 133 9.75 -7.72 10.83
N GLN A 134 10.29 -6.56 11.26
CA GLN A 134 10.61 -6.33 12.67
C GLN A 134 9.36 -6.34 13.54
N GLU A 135 8.28 -5.66 13.12
CA GLU A 135 7.01 -5.65 13.84
C GLU A 135 6.45 -7.05 14.06
N VAL A 136 6.50 -7.90 13.01
CA VAL A 136 6.06 -9.30 13.11
C VAL A 136 6.87 -10.07 14.16
N ARG A 137 8.21 -9.85 14.21
CA ARG A 137 9.06 -10.47 15.24
C ARG A 137 8.79 -9.93 16.63
N GLU A 138 8.66 -8.60 16.77
CA GLU A 138 8.43 -7.91 18.06
C GLU A 138 7.09 -8.32 18.69
N LYS A 139 6.07 -8.53 17.85
CA LYS A 139 4.75 -8.99 18.27
C LYS A 139 4.61 -10.51 18.33
N ALA A 140 5.63 -11.26 17.97
CA ALA A 140 5.60 -12.72 17.85
C ALA A 140 4.46 -13.22 16.96
N LEU A 141 4.19 -12.51 15.84
CA LEU A 141 3.22 -12.96 14.86
C LEU A 141 3.80 -14.07 13.99
N ASP A 142 2.93 -14.91 13.42
CA ASP A 142 3.34 -16.07 12.63
C ASP A 142 3.90 -15.72 11.25
N ALA A 143 3.44 -14.61 10.66
CA ALA A 143 3.82 -14.25 9.30
C ALA A 143 3.50 -12.79 8.93
N LEU A 144 4.19 -12.33 7.87
CA LEU A 144 3.82 -11.19 7.05
C LEU A 144 3.35 -11.70 5.68
N THR A 145 2.17 -11.29 5.24
CA THR A 145 1.59 -11.74 3.97
C THR A 145 1.23 -10.57 3.07
N LEU A 146 1.10 -10.84 1.79
CA LEU A 146 0.64 -9.88 0.78
C LEU A 146 0.10 -10.60 -0.46
N GLN A 147 -0.56 -9.84 -1.33
CA GLN A 147 -0.88 -10.25 -2.68
C GLN A 147 -0.25 -9.29 -3.69
N VAL A 148 0.29 -9.83 -4.78
CA VAL A 148 0.91 -9.05 -5.86
C VAL A 148 0.42 -9.56 -7.22
N LEU A 149 0.12 -8.66 -8.15
CA LEU A 149 -0.20 -9.03 -9.52
C LEU A 149 0.98 -9.76 -10.17
N ILE A 150 0.74 -10.84 -10.89
CA ILE A 150 1.80 -11.61 -11.59
C ILE A 150 2.57 -10.75 -12.59
N THR A 151 1.93 -9.72 -13.14
CA THR A 151 2.54 -8.76 -14.06
C THR A 151 3.42 -7.72 -13.38
N ASN A 152 3.34 -7.58 -12.04
CA ASN A 152 4.16 -6.63 -11.30
C ASN A 152 5.51 -7.25 -10.91
N HIS A 153 6.32 -7.53 -11.94
CA HIS A 153 7.62 -8.18 -11.77
C HIS A 153 8.60 -7.41 -10.86
N ALA A 154 8.48 -6.07 -10.81
CA ALA A 154 9.35 -5.25 -9.96
C ALA A 154 9.05 -5.46 -8.47
N ALA A 155 7.76 -5.46 -8.10
CA ALA A 155 7.33 -5.74 -6.74
C ALA A 155 7.60 -7.20 -6.35
N HIS A 156 7.34 -8.17 -7.25
CA HIS A 156 7.63 -9.57 -7.02
C HIS A 156 9.12 -9.77 -6.65
N ARG A 157 10.05 -9.26 -7.47
CA ARG A 157 11.50 -9.32 -7.17
C ARG A 157 11.88 -8.62 -5.86
N LEU A 158 11.18 -7.55 -5.50
CA LEU A 158 11.40 -6.88 -4.21
C LEU A 158 11.04 -7.82 -3.05
N TYR A 159 9.87 -8.43 -3.10
CA TYR A 159 9.39 -9.33 -2.04
C TYR A 159 10.27 -10.59 -1.92
N GLU A 160 10.67 -11.20 -3.04
CA GLU A 160 11.60 -12.34 -3.04
C GLU A 160 12.93 -12.00 -2.35
N ARG A 161 13.53 -10.82 -2.67
CA ARG A 161 14.75 -10.36 -1.99
C ARG A 161 14.59 -10.16 -0.49
N HIS A 162 13.36 -9.94 -0.03
CA HIS A 162 13.03 -9.84 1.40
C HIS A 162 12.57 -11.17 2.00
N GLY A 163 12.78 -12.28 1.29
CA GLY A 163 12.51 -13.63 1.78
C GLY A 163 11.03 -14.04 1.75
N PHE A 164 10.19 -13.32 1.01
CA PHE A 164 8.83 -13.79 0.77
C PHE A 164 8.84 -14.96 -0.22
N VAL A 165 8.02 -15.95 0.04
CA VAL A 165 7.80 -17.11 -0.84
C VAL A 165 6.35 -17.11 -1.35
N VAL A 166 6.15 -17.58 -2.58
CA VAL A 166 4.82 -17.74 -3.16
C VAL A 166 4.13 -18.93 -2.48
N GLU A 167 2.91 -18.73 -1.99
CA GLU A 167 2.07 -19.79 -1.43
C GLU A 167 0.91 -20.21 -2.34
N GLY A 168 0.58 -19.39 -3.33
CA GLY A 168 -0.51 -19.70 -4.28
C GLY A 168 -0.78 -18.55 -5.24
N GLU A 169 -1.68 -18.81 -6.17
CA GLU A 169 -2.19 -17.85 -7.14
C GLU A 169 -3.72 -17.85 -7.06
N ASP A 170 -4.33 -16.68 -7.12
CA ASP A 170 -5.79 -16.55 -7.17
C ASP A 170 -6.31 -16.39 -8.62
N ALA A 171 -7.63 -16.49 -8.77
CA ALA A 171 -8.30 -16.34 -10.08
C ALA A 171 -8.17 -14.91 -10.68
N ALA A 172 -7.73 -13.93 -9.87
CA ALA A 172 -7.46 -12.56 -10.32
C ALA A 172 -6.00 -12.35 -10.75
N MET A 173 -5.26 -13.43 -11.01
CA MET A 173 -3.85 -13.41 -11.40
C MET A 173 -2.96 -12.68 -10.37
N ARG A 174 -3.21 -12.92 -9.10
CA ARG A 174 -2.37 -12.44 -8.00
C ARG A 174 -1.66 -13.60 -7.34
N LEU A 175 -0.39 -13.39 -7.03
CA LEU A 175 0.39 -14.31 -6.22
C LEU A 175 0.20 -13.94 -4.75
N GLY A 176 -0.27 -14.87 -3.95
CA GLY A 176 -0.19 -14.80 -2.51
C GLY A 176 1.25 -15.08 -2.08
N MET A 177 1.87 -14.16 -1.36
CA MET A 177 3.23 -14.32 -0.87
C MET A 177 3.26 -14.21 0.64
N ARG A 178 4.13 -15.01 1.27
CA ARG A 178 4.31 -15.07 2.72
C ARG A 178 5.77 -15.03 3.11
N TRP A 179 6.04 -14.29 4.16
CA TRP A 179 7.30 -14.31 4.90
C TRP A 179 7.05 -14.76 6.34
N ARG A 180 7.97 -15.59 6.89
CA ARG A 180 7.97 -16.05 8.30
C ARG A 180 9.23 -15.57 8.99
N PRO A 181 9.15 -15.19 10.30
CA PRO A 181 10.32 -14.76 11.08
C PRO A 181 11.37 -15.84 11.29
#